data_348674aa45ef14c172b1b1269803041a
#
_entry.id   348674aa45ef14c172b1b1269803041a
#
_cell.length_a   1.000
_cell.length_b   1.000
_cell.length_c   1.000
_cell.angle_alpha   90.00
_cell.angle_beta   90.00
_cell.angle_gamma   90.00
#
_symmetry.space_group_name_H-M   'P 1'
#
loop_
_entity.id
_entity.type
_entity.pdbx_description
1 polymer ?
#
loop_
_entity_poly.entity_id
_entity_poly.type
_entity_poly.pdbx_seq_one_letter_code
_entity_poly.pdbx_strand_id
1 'polypeptide(L)'
;MFSRKDILVLGMMIFALFLGAGNIIFPPMEGYTAGQHWATAALGFVLTGVLMPFITLVVVSVLGRGEELTRDLPKWAEVLFLATLYLVIGSTFAMPRITNVAYEMAFVPLDIVADTSRNHLIFAVVFNIIAMLFMLKPNTIISSVGKFMTPALLVLLVVVTVTVFISPLSDIVAPSKSYADSSALTTGLISGYQTMDVLAAIAFGGIVARALSAKNITEPQKIMRYTISAGCISVVLLAALYFSLFYLGATSDQVAQGVSNGGQIFSRYVNVLFGKEGSWLMSGIIFLASLTTLVGVTSACAYYFAKFSNRLPYSFWVVVFTVMTTIISENGLTKLLQVTIPALLLIYPVAIMLVVLQFVRAKLPCVKLTYNATIAVTVCFSLCDSLNNVGLLSDGMKQFLGNFPLYDNGLAWLVPALAVMFLTMLVGKKRAV
;
A
#
# COMPACT_ATOMS: atom_id res chain seq x y z
N MET A 1 26.07 6.08 -19.66
CA MET A 1 26.17 5.78 -18.22
C MET A 1 25.00 6.45 -17.49
N PHE A 2 24.33 5.76 -16.59
CA PHE A 2 23.24 6.34 -15.78
C PHE A 2 23.85 7.33 -14.79
N SER A 3 23.46 8.60 -14.89
CA SER A 3 24.09 9.67 -14.09
C SER A 3 23.52 9.72 -12.66
N ARG A 4 24.18 10.44 -11.74
CA ARG A 4 23.64 10.67 -10.38
C ARG A 4 22.29 11.40 -10.44
N LYS A 5 22.09 12.29 -11.42
CA LYS A 5 20.81 12.97 -11.65
C LYS A 5 19.71 11.98 -12.08
N ASP A 6 20.03 11.01 -12.94
CA ASP A 6 19.07 9.98 -13.34
C ASP A 6 18.66 9.09 -12.15
N ILE A 7 19.60 8.76 -11.25
CA ILE A 7 19.30 8.01 -10.01
C ILE A 7 18.36 8.81 -9.12
N LEU A 8 18.59 10.10 -8.93
CA LEU A 8 17.72 10.96 -8.12
C LEU A 8 16.32 11.03 -8.75
N VAL A 9 16.23 11.27 -10.07
CA VAL A 9 14.93 11.33 -10.77
C VAL A 9 14.19 10.01 -10.66
N LEU A 10 14.88 8.87 -10.82
CA LEU A 10 14.27 7.55 -10.64
C LEU A 10 13.83 7.33 -9.19
N GLY A 11 14.62 7.75 -8.21
CA GLY A 11 14.26 7.66 -6.78
C GLY A 11 13.03 8.49 -6.43
N MET A 12 12.94 9.72 -6.95
CA MET A 12 11.77 10.56 -6.81
C MET A 12 10.54 9.98 -7.52
N MET A 13 10.72 9.33 -8.67
CA MET A 13 9.64 8.62 -9.35
C MET A 13 9.15 7.42 -8.51
N ILE A 14 10.06 6.63 -7.93
CA ILE A 14 9.70 5.51 -7.05
C ILE A 14 8.97 6.02 -5.80
N PHE A 15 9.48 7.09 -5.17
CA PHE A 15 8.82 7.76 -4.06
C PHE A 15 7.38 8.17 -4.41
N ALA A 16 7.19 8.83 -5.57
CA ALA A 16 5.89 9.26 -6.03
C ALA A 16 4.93 8.10 -6.36
N LEU A 17 5.45 6.95 -6.81
CA LEU A 17 4.65 5.76 -7.07
C LEU A 17 4.08 5.17 -5.78
N PHE A 18 4.85 5.20 -4.68
CA PHE A 18 4.42 4.69 -3.37
C PHE A 18 3.68 5.74 -2.55
N LEU A 19 4.04 7.02 -2.66
CA LEU A 19 3.36 8.08 -1.93
C LEU A 19 2.00 8.38 -2.55
N GLY A 20 1.01 7.58 -2.22
CA GLY A 20 -0.39 7.87 -2.49
C GLY A 20 -1.05 8.65 -1.35
N ALA A 21 -2.14 9.37 -1.64
CA ALA A 21 -2.92 10.04 -0.60
C ALA A 21 -3.39 9.06 0.50
N GLY A 22 -3.62 7.79 0.14
CA GLY A 22 -3.98 6.72 1.08
C GLY A 22 -2.92 6.46 2.15
N ASN A 23 -1.63 6.66 1.86
CA ASN A 23 -0.52 6.36 2.78
C ASN A 23 -0.37 7.41 3.88
N ILE A 24 -1.02 8.56 3.74
CA ILE A 24 -1.03 9.63 4.75
C ILE A 24 -2.05 9.34 5.86
N ILE A 25 -3.02 8.45 5.65
CA ILE A 25 -4.12 8.21 6.57
C ILE A 25 -3.74 7.32 7.75
N PHE A 26 -2.96 6.25 7.51
CA PHE A 26 -2.74 5.24 8.54
C PHE A 26 -1.78 5.71 9.64
N PRO A 27 -0.61 6.28 9.33
CA PRO A 27 0.37 6.63 10.34
C PRO A 27 -0.14 7.57 11.43
N PRO A 28 -0.97 8.60 11.18
CA PRO A 28 -1.50 9.44 12.24
C PRO A 28 -2.42 8.70 13.22
N MET A 29 -3.29 7.81 12.73
CA MET A 29 -4.17 7.02 13.59
C MET A 29 -3.39 6.00 14.41
N GLU A 30 -2.45 5.31 13.77
CA GLU A 30 -1.57 4.35 14.43
C GLU A 30 -0.68 5.05 15.48
N GLY A 31 -0.15 6.23 15.18
CA GLY A 31 0.61 7.04 16.13
C GLY A 31 -0.22 7.46 17.35
N TYR A 32 -1.45 7.90 17.12
CA TYR A 32 -2.38 8.26 18.19
C TYR A 32 -2.72 7.06 19.09
N THR A 33 -3.04 5.91 18.50
CA THR A 33 -3.39 4.70 19.25
C THR A 33 -2.18 4.04 19.92
N ALA A 34 -0.98 4.12 19.32
CA ALA A 34 0.26 3.63 19.90
C ALA A 34 0.79 4.51 21.04
N GLY A 35 0.46 5.80 21.05
CA GLY A 35 0.88 6.72 22.11
C GLY A 35 2.38 6.65 22.37
N GLN A 36 2.79 6.36 23.61
CA GLN A 36 4.20 6.25 24.01
C GLN A 36 5.00 5.19 23.21
N HIS A 37 4.33 4.22 22.58
CA HIS A 37 4.95 3.17 21.76
C HIS A 37 5.04 3.54 20.27
N TRP A 38 4.73 4.79 19.88
CA TRP A 38 4.67 5.24 18.50
C TRP A 38 5.92 4.91 17.68
N ALA A 39 7.11 5.07 18.23
CA ALA A 39 8.35 4.82 17.50
C ALA A 39 8.57 3.34 17.18
N THR A 40 8.23 2.44 18.12
CA THR A 40 8.29 0.98 17.91
C THR A 40 7.23 0.53 16.91
N ALA A 41 6.03 1.09 16.98
CA ALA A 41 4.96 0.85 16.03
C ALA A 41 5.35 1.35 14.62
N ALA A 42 5.93 2.55 14.52
CA ALA A 42 6.44 3.10 13.26
C ALA A 42 7.53 2.23 12.64
N LEU A 43 8.44 1.66 13.45
CA LEU A 43 9.44 0.69 12.97
C LEU A 43 8.76 -0.52 12.32
N GLY A 44 7.79 -1.12 13.00
CA GLY A 44 7.01 -2.24 12.45
C GLY A 44 6.32 -1.88 11.15
N PHE A 45 5.66 -0.72 11.13
CA PHE A 45 4.97 -0.20 9.95
C PHE A 45 5.92 0.02 8.75
N VAL A 46 7.09 0.60 8.99
CA VAL A 46 8.11 0.83 7.94
C VAL A 46 8.65 -0.47 7.37
N LEU A 47 8.78 -1.52 8.16
CA LEU A 47 9.24 -2.83 7.65
C LEU A 47 8.30 -3.39 6.57
N THR A 48 6.99 -3.29 6.74
CA THR A 48 6.00 -3.84 5.81
C THR A 48 5.44 -2.81 4.83
N GLY A 49 5.36 -1.54 5.22
CA GLY A 49 4.86 -0.45 4.38
C GLY A 49 5.92 0.26 3.54
N VAL A 50 7.23 0.04 3.81
CA VAL A 50 8.32 0.66 3.02
C VAL A 50 9.33 -0.37 2.54
N LEU A 51 9.93 -1.15 3.46
CA LEU A 51 11.04 -2.04 3.11
C LEU A 51 10.58 -3.22 2.25
N MET A 52 9.48 -3.88 2.61
CA MET A 52 8.92 -4.98 1.81
C MET A 52 8.45 -4.54 0.42
N PRO A 53 7.71 -3.43 0.24
CA PRO A 53 7.41 -2.87 -1.08
C PRO A 53 8.66 -2.57 -1.91
N PHE A 54 9.69 -2.00 -1.29
CA PHE A 54 10.95 -1.73 -1.96
C PHE A 54 11.64 -3.01 -2.45
N ILE A 55 11.75 -4.03 -1.60
CA ILE A 55 12.29 -5.34 -1.97
C ILE A 55 11.48 -5.94 -3.12
N THR A 56 10.16 -5.90 -3.04
CA THR A 56 9.25 -6.37 -4.08
C THR A 56 9.49 -5.63 -5.40
N LEU A 57 9.61 -4.30 -5.35
CA LEU A 57 9.88 -3.48 -6.53
C LEU A 57 11.20 -3.86 -7.21
N VAL A 58 12.27 -4.08 -6.43
CA VAL A 58 13.58 -4.52 -6.96
C VAL A 58 13.43 -5.86 -7.67
N VAL A 59 12.79 -6.84 -7.05
CA VAL A 59 12.56 -8.16 -7.63
C VAL A 59 11.77 -8.06 -8.93
N VAL A 60 10.63 -7.38 -8.91
CA VAL A 60 9.76 -7.27 -10.09
C VAL A 60 10.38 -6.43 -11.20
N SER A 61 11.17 -5.40 -10.87
CA SER A 61 11.88 -4.63 -11.88
C SER A 61 12.90 -5.47 -12.65
N VAL A 62 13.59 -6.40 -11.98
CA VAL A 62 14.52 -7.34 -12.61
C VAL A 62 13.78 -8.37 -13.47
N LEU A 63 12.60 -8.82 -13.04
CA LEU A 63 11.73 -9.72 -13.82
C LEU A 63 11.07 -9.02 -15.01
N GLY A 64 10.96 -7.70 -14.99
CA GLY A 64 10.33 -6.89 -16.02
C GLY A 64 8.81 -6.80 -15.93
N ARG A 65 8.14 -7.76 -15.26
CA ARG A 65 6.66 -7.82 -15.10
C ARG A 65 6.29 -8.51 -13.79
N GLY A 66 5.20 -8.06 -13.15
CA GLY A 66 4.68 -8.66 -11.91
C GLY A 66 4.16 -10.09 -12.09
N GLU A 67 3.60 -10.39 -13.26
CA GLU A 67 3.07 -11.73 -13.61
C GLU A 67 4.16 -12.82 -13.56
N GLU A 68 5.43 -12.47 -13.74
CA GLU A 68 6.55 -13.42 -13.65
C GLU A 68 6.78 -13.99 -12.24
N LEU A 69 6.27 -13.33 -11.19
CA LEU A 69 6.33 -13.86 -9.82
C LEU A 69 5.51 -15.14 -9.65
N THR A 70 4.45 -15.29 -10.41
CA THR A 70 3.47 -16.38 -10.28
C THR A 70 3.69 -17.50 -11.30
N ARG A 71 4.67 -17.39 -12.19
CA ARG A 71 4.89 -18.31 -13.32
C ARG A 71 5.12 -19.78 -12.93
N ASP A 72 5.59 -20.04 -11.71
CA ASP A 72 5.87 -21.38 -11.19
C ASP A 72 4.65 -21.98 -10.45
N LEU A 73 3.55 -21.23 -10.32
CA LEU A 73 2.27 -21.71 -9.80
C LEU A 73 1.42 -22.40 -10.90
N PRO A 74 0.43 -23.23 -10.53
CA PRO A 74 -0.60 -23.70 -11.45
C PRO A 74 -1.35 -22.53 -12.08
N LYS A 75 -1.75 -22.64 -13.34
CA LYS A 75 -2.40 -21.54 -14.08
C LYS A 75 -3.64 -20.96 -13.39
N TRP A 76 -4.46 -21.80 -12.76
CA TRP A 76 -5.62 -21.34 -12.01
C TRP A 76 -5.22 -20.48 -10.79
N ALA A 77 -4.14 -20.86 -10.07
CA ALA A 77 -3.65 -20.11 -8.91
C ALA A 77 -2.98 -18.79 -9.33
N GLU A 78 -2.22 -18.80 -10.45
CA GLU A 78 -1.67 -17.59 -11.08
C GLU A 78 -2.79 -16.60 -11.40
N VAL A 79 -3.81 -17.04 -12.14
CA VAL A 79 -4.95 -16.19 -12.55
C VAL A 79 -5.72 -15.68 -11.34
N LEU A 80 -6.01 -16.58 -10.38
CA LEU A 80 -6.74 -16.20 -9.15
C LEU A 80 -5.98 -15.14 -8.35
N PHE A 81 -4.67 -15.37 -8.10
CA PHE A 81 -3.86 -14.41 -7.34
C PHE A 81 -3.77 -13.04 -8.03
N LEU A 82 -3.43 -13.02 -9.33
CA LEU A 82 -3.29 -11.78 -10.08
C LEU A 82 -4.62 -11.03 -10.22
N ALA A 83 -5.71 -11.73 -10.51
CA ALA A 83 -7.03 -11.11 -10.57
C ALA A 83 -7.44 -10.52 -9.21
N THR A 84 -7.23 -11.26 -8.11
CA THR A 84 -7.49 -10.76 -6.76
C THR A 84 -6.60 -9.57 -6.42
N LEU A 85 -5.30 -9.63 -6.74
CA LEU A 85 -4.37 -8.53 -6.55
C LEU A 85 -4.86 -7.26 -7.25
N TYR A 86 -5.16 -7.33 -8.56
CA TYR A 86 -5.60 -6.17 -9.32
C TYR A 86 -7.01 -5.68 -8.93
N LEU A 87 -7.87 -6.52 -8.40
CA LEU A 87 -9.15 -6.10 -7.82
C LEU A 87 -8.93 -5.38 -6.48
N VAL A 88 -8.05 -5.88 -5.62
CA VAL A 88 -7.75 -5.31 -4.30
C VAL A 88 -7.09 -3.93 -4.43
N ILE A 89 -6.04 -3.79 -5.24
CA ILE A 89 -5.44 -2.48 -5.52
C ILE A 89 -6.32 -1.62 -6.44
N GLY A 90 -7.32 -2.22 -7.04
CA GLY A 90 -8.28 -1.62 -7.96
C GLY A 90 -9.55 -1.13 -7.29
N SER A 91 -10.66 -1.42 -7.97
CA SER A 91 -11.98 -0.90 -7.65
C SER A 91 -12.60 -1.43 -6.35
N THR A 92 -12.05 -2.50 -5.76
CA THR A 92 -12.64 -3.05 -4.53
C THR A 92 -12.22 -2.26 -3.28
N PHE A 93 -10.94 -1.85 -3.17
CA PHE A 93 -10.44 -1.19 -1.97
C PHE A 93 -9.64 0.09 -2.24
N ALA A 94 -8.55 0.03 -3.04
CA ALA A 94 -7.65 1.18 -3.13
C ALA A 94 -8.27 2.37 -3.87
N MET A 95 -8.95 2.16 -4.99
CA MET A 95 -9.57 3.25 -5.75
C MET A 95 -10.70 3.95 -4.96
N PRO A 96 -11.67 3.24 -4.34
CA PRO A 96 -12.69 3.87 -3.50
C PRO A 96 -12.09 4.61 -2.32
N ARG A 97 -11.02 4.05 -1.71
CA ARG A 97 -10.28 4.70 -0.63
C ARG A 97 -9.67 6.03 -1.10
N ILE A 98 -9.05 6.07 -2.27
CA ILE A 98 -8.47 7.30 -2.83
C ILE A 98 -9.57 8.36 -3.04
N THR A 99 -10.74 7.97 -3.53
CA THR A 99 -11.89 8.88 -3.69
C THR A 99 -12.35 9.45 -2.34
N ASN A 100 -12.48 8.59 -1.32
CA ASN A 100 -12.90 9.00 0.02
C ASN A 100 -11.84 9.89 0.70
N VAL A 101 -10.55 9.61 0.51
CA VAL A 101 -9.46 10.47 1.00
C VAL A 101 -9.52 11.85 0.35
N ALA A 102 -9.75 11.92 -0.96
CA ALA A 102 -9.91 13.19 -1.65
C ALA A 102 -11.12 13.97 -1.09
N TYR A 103 -12.21 13.30 -0.73
CA TYR A 103 -13.35 13.93 -0.09
C TYR A 103 -13.01 14.42 1.33
N GLU A 104 -12.59 13.51 2.22
CA GLU A 104 -12.41 13.82 3.64
C GLU A 104 -11.23 14.76 3.92
N MET A 105 -10.13 14.66 3.16
CA MET A 105 -8.92 15.45 3.43
C MET A 105 -8.74 16.65 2.50
N ALA A 106 -9.39 16.67 1.33
CA ALA A 106 -9.24 17.77 0.40
C ALA A 106 -10.51 18.60 0.22
N PHE A 107 -11.70 18.02 0.39
CA PHE A 107 -12.94 18.73 0.17
C PHE A 107 -13.61 19.19 1.48
N VAL A 108 -13.79 18.31 2.44
CA VAL A 108 -14.43 18.63 3.73
C VAL A 108 -13.72 19.77 4.50
N PRO A 109 -12.37 19.84 4.57
CA PRO A 109 -11.67 20.90 5.29
C PRO A 109 -11.85 22.32 4.69
N LEU A 110 -12.37 22.42 3.47
CA LEU A 110 -12.64 23.72 2.84
C LEU A 110 -13.90 24.40 3.42
N ASP A 111 -14.75 23.65 4.11
CA ASP A 111 -16.00 24.14 4.73
C ASP A 111 -16.93 24.90 3.73
N ILE A 112 -16.89 24.49 2.46
CA ILE A 112 -17.71 25.11 1.40
C ILE A 112 -19.14 24.57 1.44
N VAL A 113 -19.29 23.27 1.79
CA VAL A 113 -20.58 22.57 1.81
C VAL A 113 -20.63 21.66 3.02
N ALA A 114 -21.81 21.47 3.60
CA ALA A 114 -21.99 20.58 4.74
C ALA A 114 -21.58 19.13 4.38
N ASP A 115 -20.94 18.45 5.32
CA ASP A 115 -20.59 17.03 5.17
C ASP A 115 -21.84 16.17 5.31
N THR A 116 -22.37 15.75 4.16
CA THR A 116 -23.57 14.91 4.04
C THR A 116 -23.34 13.80 3.04
N SER A 117 -24.03 12.67 3.20
CA SER A 117 -23.96 11.54 2.25
C SER A 117 -24.28 11.97 0.80
N ARG A 118 -25.18 12.93 0.61
CA ARG A 118 -25.52 13.46 -0.72
C ARG A 118 -24.32 14.22 -1.33
N ASN A 119 -23.65 15.06 -0.56
CA ASN A 119 -22.49 15.83 -1.04
C ASN A 119 -21.30 14.93 -1.30
N HIS A 120 -21.12 13.89 -0.47
CA HIS A 120 -20.12 12.84 -0.70
C HIS A 120 -20.36 12.11 -2.04
N LEU A 121 -21.61 11.68 -2.32
CA LEU A 121 -21.95 11.05 -3.59
C LEU A 121 -21.68 11.96 -4.79
N ILE A 122 -22.12 13.22 -4.71
CA ILE A 122 -21.90 14.20 -5.79
C ILE A 122 -20.39 14.37 -6.03
N PHE A 123 -19.60 14.54 -4.96
CA PHE A 123 -18.15 14.64 -5.06
C PHE A 123 -17.54 13.39 -5.70
N ALA A 124 -17.91 12.19 -5.22
CA ALA A 124 -17.39 10.92 -5.73
C ALA A 124 -17.69 10.76 -7.23
N VAL A 125 -18.91 11.06 -7.67
CA VAL A 125 -19.30 11.02 -9.09
C VAL A 125 -18.44 11.99 -9.91
N VAL A 126 -18.37 13.26 -9.49
CA VAL A 126 -17.63 14.30 -10.23
C VAL A 126 -16.13 13.98 -10.27
N PHE A 127 -15.54 13.62 -9.13
CA PHE A 127 -14.11 13.30 -9.01
C PHE A 127 -13.73 12.09 -9.89
N ASN A 128 -14.52 11.01 -9.83
CA ASN A 128 -14.29 9.82 -10.63
C ASN A 128 -14.52 10.03 -12.12
N ILE A 129 -15.48 10.87 -12.52
CA ILE A 129 -15.66 11.27 -13.94
C ILE A 129 -14.45 12.08 -14.42
N ILE A 130 -13.97 13.04 -13.64
CA ILE A 130 -12.77 13.81 -13.99
C ILE A 130 -11.58 12.83 -14.17
N ALA A 131 -11.37 11.91 -13.23
CA ALA A 131 -10.33 10.89 -13.34
C ALA A 131 -10.50 10.04 -14.61
N MET A 132 -11.71 9.59 -14.91
CA MET A 132 -12.03 8.79 -16.11
C MET A 132 -11.66 9.52 -17.41
N LEU A 133 -11.96 10.81 -17.51
CA LEU A 133 -11.59 11.60 -18.70
C LEU A 133 -10.08 11.64 -18.94
N PHE A 134 -9.28 11.67 -17.85
CA PHE A 134 -7.82 11.58 -17.96
C PHE A 134 -7.34 10.18 -18.34
N MET A 135 -7.97 9.13 -17.81
CA MET A 135 -7.63 7.73 -18.14
C MET A 135 -7.88 7.41 -19.62
N LEU A 136 -8.94 7.98 -20.21
CA LEU A 136 -9.26 7.77 -21.62
C LEU A 136 -8.31 8.51 -22.59
N LYS A 137 -7.51 9.49 -22.10
CA LYS A 137 -6.51 10.23 -22.87
C LYS A 137 -5.13 10.22 -22.15
N PRO A 138 -4.47 9.08 -22.02
CA PRO A 138 -3.35 8.89 -21.06
C PRO A 138 -2.08 9.68 -21.37
N ASN A 139 -1.90 10.24 -22.58
CA ASN A 139 -0.58 10.66 -23.05
C ASN A 139 -0.12 12.07 -22.67
N THR A 140 -0.96 12.93 -22.07
CA THR A 140 -0.60 14.36 -21.94
C THR A 140 -0.58 14.91 -20.52
N ILE A 141 -1.35 14.36 -19.58
CA ILE A 141 -1.58 15.03 -18.28
C ILE A 141 -0.83 14.36 -17.12
N ILE A 142 -0.69 13.02 -17.12
CA ILE A 142 -0.03 12.28 -16.03
C ILE A 142 1.44 12.72 -15.85
N SER A 143 2.15 12.99 -16.95
CA SER A 143 3.56 13.42 -16.89
C SER A 143 3.74 14.84 -16.36
N SER A 144 2.80 15.74 -16.64
CA SER A 144 2.91 17.16 -16.25
C SER A 144 2.44 17.38 -14.81
N VAL A 145 1.35 16.76 -14.43
CA VAL A 145 0.78 16.86 -13.08
C VAL A 145 1.73 16.22 -12.05
N GLY A 146 2.26 15.00 -12.31
CA GLY A 146 3.21 14.34 -11.39
C GLY A 146 4.54 15.12 -11.21
N LYS A 147 5.01 15.86 -12.22
CA LYS A 147 6.26 16.62 -12.13
C LYS A 147 6.20 17.81 -11.16
N PHE A 148 5.06 18.46 -11.04
CA PHE A 148 4.89 19.62 -10.16
C PHE A 148 4.31 19.26 -8.80
N MET A 149 3.46 18.27 -8.75
CA MET A 149 2.70 17.95 -7.55
C MET A 149 3.48 17.12 -6.55
N THR A 150 4.29 16.16 -7.02
CA THR A 150 5.12 15.36 -6.12
C THR A 150 6.12 16.22 -5.34
N PRO A 151 6.86 17.16 -5.95
CA PRO A 151 7.68 18.11 -5.20
C PRO A 151 6.87 19.00 -4.26
N ALA A 152 5.71 19.51 -4.69
CA ALA A 152 4.86 20.36 -3.84
C ALA A 152 4.33 19.60 -2.62
N LEU A 153 3.85 18.36 -2.80
CA LEU A 153 3.42 17.48 -1.71
C LEU A 153 4.58 17.19 -0.76
N LEU A 154 5.75 16.87 -1.29
CA LEU A 154 6.95 16.61 -0.47
C LEU A 154 7.36 17.84 0.35
N VAL A 155 7.37 19.02 -0.25
CA VAL A 155 7.67 20.27 0.46
C VAL A 155 6.66 20.50 1.58
N LEU A 156 5.35 20.35 1.31
CA LEU A 156 4.32 20.49 2.33
C LEU A 156 4.52 19.48 3.47
N LEU A 157 4.76 18.21 3.14
CA LEU A 157 4.98 17.18 4.15
C LEU A 157 6.25 17.44 4.98
N VAL A 158 7.31 17.97 4.38
CA VAL A 158 8.52 18.40 5.11
C VAL A 158 8.20 19.57 6.04
N VAL A 159 7.44 20.55 5.57
CA VAL A 159 7.02 21.71 6.41
C VAL A 159 6.19 21.21 7.59
N VAL A 160 5.16 20.39 7.36
CA VAL A 160 4.34 19.81 8.43
C VAL A 160 5.21 19.01 9.40
N THR A 161 6.08 18.12 8.89
CA THR A 161 7.02 17.33 9.70
C THR A 161 7.86 18.21 10.62
N VAL A 162 8.54 19.20 10.06
CA VAL A 162 9.41 20.10 10.84
C VAL A 162 8.61 20.86 11.91
N THR A 163 7.43 21.38 11.54
CA THR A 163 6.57 22.10 12.48
C THR A 163 6.08 21.21 13.62
N VAL A 164 5.67 19.97 13.33
CA VAL A 164 5.22 19.00 14.36
C VAL A 164 6.33 18.69 15.37
N PHE A 165 7.58 18.54 14.92
CA PHE A 165 8.70 18.28 15.84
C PHE A 165 9.11 19.51 16.66
N ILE A 166 8.95 20.73 16.12
CA ILE A 166 9.28 21.97 16.83
C ILE A 166 8.16 22.38 17.80
N SER A 167 6.91 22.21 17.41
CA SER A 167 5.73 22.66 18.15
C SER A 167 4.62 21.59 18.13
N PRO A 168 4.78 20.48 18.88
CA PRO A 168 3.72 19.48 19.01
C PRO A 168 2.49 20.09 19.69
N LEU A 169 1.28 19.67 19.28
CA LEU A 169 0.02 20.21 19.82
C LEU A 169 -0.30 19.72 21.23
N SER A 170 0.17 18.55 21.62
CA SER A 170 -0.04 17.96 22.94
C SER A 170 1.15 17.09 23.37
N ASP A 171 1.18 16.73 24.66
CA ASP A 171 2.06 15.67 25.14
C ASP A 171 1.65 14.32 24.54
N ILE A 172 2.59 13.37 24.52
CA ILE A 172 2.36 12.02 24.00
C ILE A 172 1.39 11.29 24.93
N VAL A 173 0.29 10.78 24.36
CA VAL A 173 -0.75 10.05 25.09
C VAL A 173 -0.31 8.65 25.54
N ALA A 174 -1.02 8.07 26.51
CA ALA A 174 -0.87 6.66 26.87
C ALA A 174 -1.34 5.74 25.71
N PRO A 175 -0.72 4.56 25.52
CA PRO A 175 -1.14 3.64 24.47
C PRO A 175 -2.56 3.13 24.70
N SER A 176 -3.32 2.93 23.63
CA SER A 176 -4.61 2.25 23.66
C SER A 176 -4.44 0.76 24.03
N LYS A 177 -5.52 0.09 24.42
CA LYS A 177 -5.49 -1.34 24.80
C LYS A 177 -4.84 -2.23 23.73
N SER A 178 -5.10 -1.97 22.45
CA SER A 178 -4.52 -2.74 21.34
C SER A 178 -2.98 -2.67 21.29
N TYR A 179 -2.38 -1.60 21.80
CA TYR A 179 -0.93 -1.42 21.85
C TYR A 179 -0.33 -1.67 23.25
N ALA A 180 -1.15 -1.68 24.30
CA ALA A 180 -0.71 -2.02 25.66
C ALA A 180 -0.60 -3.53 25.86
N ASP A 181 -1.52 -4.30 25.27
CA ASP A 181 -1.64 -5.75 25.45
C ASP A 181 -0.84 -6.56 24.41
N SER A 182 -0.43 -5.95 23.29
CA SER A 182 0.32 -6.58 22.22
C SER A 182 1.69 -5.93 21.99
N SER A 183 2.59 -6.63 21.28
CA SER A 183 3.84 -6.01 20.85
C SER A 183 3.57 -4.89 19.85
N ALA A 184 3.95 -3.67 20.20
CA ALA A 184 3.79 -2.49 19.31
C ALA A 184 4.47 -2.69 17.95
N LEU A 185 5.57 -3.43 17.91
CA LEU A 185 6.25 -3.76 16.65
C LEU A 185 5.38 -4.60 15.73
N THR A 186 4.76 -5.68 16.25
CA THR A 186 3.93 -6.58 15.44
C THR A 186 2.63 -5.93 15.02
N THR A 187 2.00 -5.14 15.88
CA THR A 187 0.81 -4.34 15.51
C THR A 187 1.17 -3.38 14.37
N GLY A 188 2.29 -2.67 14.47
CA GLY A 188 2.79 -1.81 13.39
C GLY A 188 3.09 -2.58 12.09
N LEU A 189 3.65 -3.80 12.15
CA LEU A 189 3.87 -4.66 10.99
C LEU A 189 2.56 -4.96 10.25
N ILE A 190 1.50 -5.32 10.97
CA ILE A 190 0.19 -5.62 10.38
C ILE A 190 -0.46 -4.35 9.82
N SER A 191 -0.37 -3.24 10.54
CA SER A 191 -0.91 -1.95 10.06
C SER A 191 -0.23 -1.49 8.77
N GLY A 192 1.05 -1.82 8.57
CA GLY A 192 1.74 -1.56 7.31
C GLY A 192 1.15 -2.27 6.09
N TYR A 193 0.40 -3.37 6.26
CA TYR A 193 -0.33 -4.02 5.14
C TYR A 193 -1.39 -3.09 4.54
N GLN A 194 -1.96 -2.20 5.35
CA GLN A 194 -3.03 -1.29 4.93
C GLN A 194 -2.56 -0.29 3.86
N THR A 195 -1.25 -0.04 3.72
CA THR A 195 -0.71 0.79 2.62
C THR A 195 -0.96 0.14 1.25
N MET A 196 -1.06 -1.19 1.17
CA MET A 196 -1.16 -1.99 -0.07
C MET A 196 0.09 -1.87 -0.98
N ASP A 197 1.19 -1.34 -0.47
CA ASP A 197 2.36 -0.99 -1.28
C ASP A 197 3.12 -2.21 -1.81
N VAL A 198 3.10 -3.38 -1.12
CA VAL A 198 3.66 -4.62 -1.68
C VAL A 198 2.88 -5.06 -2.92
N LEU A 199 1.55 -4.99 -2.88
CA LEU A 199 0.70 -5.34 -4.02
C LEU A 199 0.89 -4.32 -5.16
N ALA A 200 0.97 -3.04 -4.81
CA ALA A 200 1.28 -1.97 -5.76
C ALA A 200 2.68 -2.14 -6.39
N ALA A 201 3.69 -2.55 -5.62
CA ALA A 201 5.04 -2.82 -6.11
C ALA A 201 5.07 -3.94 -7.17
N ILE A 202 4.23 -4.97 -7.01
CA ILE A 202 4.08 -6.03 -8.03
C ILE A 202 3.55 -5.43 -9.34
N ALA A 203 2.57 -4.52 -9.26
CA ALA A 203 2.04 -3.85 -10.45
C ALA A 203 3.02 -2.81 -11.04
N PHE A 204 3.77 -2.09 -10.20
CA PHE A 204 4.61 -0.96 -10.60
C PHE A 204 6.04 -1.36 -11.01
N GLY A 205 6.54 -2.54 -10.63
CA GLY A 205 7.89 -2.98 -10.96
C GLY A 205 8.19 -2.97 -12.46
N GLY A 206 7.19 -3.30 -13.29
CA GLY A 206 7.28 -3.19 -14.74
C GLY A 206 7.41 -1.73 -15.25
N ILE A 207 6.95 -0.73 -14.50
CA ILE A 207 7.10 0.69 -14.85
C ILE A 207 8.57 1.09 -14.67
N VAL A 208 9.18 0.69 -13.55
CA VAL A 208 10.61 0.94 -13.28
C VAL A 208 11.50 0.26 -14.32
N ALA A 209 11.21 -1.01 -14.65
CA ALA A 209 11.92 -1.74 -15.69
C ALA A 209 11.87 -1.03 -17.04
N ARG A 210 10.69 -0.56 -17.46
CA ARG A 210 10.53 0.22 -18.71
C ARG A 210 11.27 1.55 -18.67
N ALA A 211 11.25 2.27 -17.55
CA ALA A 211 11.97 3.54 -17.39
C ALA A 211 13.49 3.35 -17.56
N LEU A 212 14.05 2.26 -17.03
CA LEU A 212 15.45 1.90 -17.22
C LEU A 212 15.74 1.45 -18.65
N SER A 213 14.88 0.64 -19.26
CA SER A 213 15.01 0.18 -20.65
C SER A 213 14.97 1.35 -21.65
N ALA A 214 14.18 2.37 -21.39
CA ALA A 214 14.15 3.60 -22.21
C ALA A 214 15.49 4.36 -22.22
N LYS A 215 16.37 4.06 -21.25
CA LYS A 215 17.75 4.55 -21.16
C LYS A 215 18.78 3.50 -21.60
N ASN A 216 18.35 2.48 -22.36
CA ASN A 216 19.17 1.35 -22.84
C ASN A 216 19.80 0.51 -21.72
N ILE A 217 19.15 0.44 -20.53
CA ILE A 217 19.57 -0.43 -19.42
C ILE A 217 18.67 -1.65 -19.44
N THR A 218 19.18 -2.76 -19.98
CA THR A 218 18.43 -4.01 -20.15
C THR A 218 19.04 -5.20 -19.37
N GLU A 219 20.29 -5.06 -18.91
CA GLU A 219 20.98 -6.11 -18.16
C GLU A 219 20.37 -6.24 -16.73
N PRO A 220 19.98 -7.44 -16.30
CA PRO A 220 19.35 -7.66 -14.98
C PRO A 220 20.15 -7.12 -13.81
N GLN A 221 21.48 -7.27 -13.83
CA GLN A 221 22.36 -6.79 -12.76
C GLN A 221 22.39 -5.26 -12.70
N LYS A 222 22.37 -4.58 -13.85
CA LYS A 222 22.32 -3.11 -13.91
C LYS A 222 20.94 -2.60 -13.47
N ILE A 223 19.85 -3.26 -13.91
CA ILE A 223 18.50 -2.94 -13.46
C ILE A 223 18.43 -3.03 -11.94
N MET A 224 18.86 -4.14 -11.37
CA MET A 224 18.88 -4.34 -9.91
C MET A 224 19.68 -3.23 -9.22
N ARG A 225 20.90 -2.98 -9.63
CA ARG A 225 21.78 -1.96 -9.01
C ARG A 225 21.18 -0.56 -9.05
N TYR A 226 20.63 -0.13 -10.19
CA TYR A 226 20.04 1.20 -10.32
C TYR A 226 18.71 1.32 -9.58
N THR A 227 17.88 0.26 -9.57
CA THR A 227 16.65 0.24 -8.78
C THR A 227 16.96 0.30 -7.29
N ILE A 228 17.98 -0.43 -6.79
CA ILE A 228 18.41 -0.34 -5.40
C ILE A 228 18.90 1.07 -5.07
N SER A 229 19.81 1.62 -5.88
CA SER A 229 20.39 2.94 -5.62
C SER A 229 19.32 4.06 -5.61
N ALA A 230 18.38 4.01 -6.54
CA ALA A 230 17.28 4.96 -6.63
C ALA A 230 16.23 4.72 -5.51
N GLY A 231 15.91 3.45 -5.27
CA GLY A 231 14.91 3.08 -4.26
C GLY A 231 15.35 3.37 -2.83
N CYS A 232 16.65 3.32 -2.52
CA CYS A 232 17.16 3.76 -1.21
C CYS A 232 16.79 5.21 -0.89
N ILE A 233 16.76 6.09 -1.90
CA ILE A 233 16.29 7.48 -1.73
C ILE A 233 14.82 7.49 -1.32
N SER A 234 13.99 6.72 -2.03
CA SER A 234 12.56 6.59 -1.72
C SER A 234 12.31 5.99 -0.34
N VAL A 235 13.06 4.95 0.05
CA VAL A 235 12.97 4.31 1.36
C VAL A 235 13.23 5.31 2.49
N VAL A 236 14.31 6.08 2.38
CA VAL A 236 14.66 7.10 3.39
C VAL A 236 13.56 8.15 3.50
N LEU A 237 13.07 8.66 2.38
CA LEU A 237 12.03 9.69 2.35
C LEU A 237 10.70 9.16 2.92
N LEU A 238 10.27 7.95 2.53
CA LEU A 238 9.03 7.34 3.03
C LEU A 238 9.13 6.99 4.52
N ALA A 239 10.25 6.42 4.95
CA ALA A 239 10.48 6.11 6.36
C ALA A 239 10.45 7.38 7.22
N ALA A 240 11.17 8.42 6.83
CA ALA A 240 11.17 9.71 7.53
C ALA A 240 9.76 10.30 7.61
N LEU A 241 8.99 10.25 6.52
CA LEU A 241 7.61 10.69 6.47
C LEU A 241 6.73 9.90 7.45
N TYR A 242 6.79 8.57 7.42
CA TYR A 242 5.94 7.75 8.29
C TYR A 242 6.28 7.93 9.76
N PHE A 243 7.56 8.01 10.12
CA PHE A 243 7.96 8.35 11.49
C PHE A 243 7.38 9.69 11.94
N SER A 244 7.40 10.68 11.04
CA SER A 244 6.85 12.01 11.33
C SER A 244 5.34 12.00 11.51
N LEU A 245 4.62 11.23 10.68
CA LEU A 245 3.18 11.10 10.78
C LEU A 245 2.74 10.28 12.01
N PHE A 246 3.53 9.27 12.43
CA PHE A 246 3.33 8.57 13.69
C PHE A 246 3.51 9.51 14.89
N TYR A 247 4.56 10.35 14.88
CA TYR A 247 4.78 11.33 15.93
C TYR A 247 3.68 12.40 15.95
N LEU A 248 3.23 12.89 14.78
CA LEU A 248 2.07 13.75 14.66
C LEU A 248 0.83 13.12 15.33
N GLY A 249 0.57 11.84 15.05
CA GLY A 249 -0.52 11.11 15.69
C GLY A 249 -0.35 11.01 17.20
N ALA A 250 0.83 10.65 17.69
CA ALA A 250 1.12 10.52 19.12
C ALA A 250 0.96 11.85 19.90
N THR A 251 1.08 12.99 19.22
CA THR A 251 0.94 14.34 19.80
C THR A 251 -0.36 15.04 19.37
N SER A 252 -1.41 14.29 19.02
CA SER A 252 -2.65 14.83 18.45
C SER A 252 -3.85 14.84 19.40
N ASP A 253 -3.69 14.61 20.71
CA ASP A 253 -4.81 14.42 21.63
C ASP A 253 -5.87 15.54 21.58
N GLN A 254 -5.43 16.80 21.45
CA GLN A 254 -6.32 17.94 21.34
C GLN A 254 -7.26 17.90 20.13
N VAL A 255 -6.85 17.28 19.04
CA VAL A 255 -7.57 17.25 17.75
C VAL A 255 -8.12 15.86 17.40
N ALA A 256 -7.66 14.82 18.08
CA ALA A 256 -8.03 13.44 17.81
C ALA A 256 -9.36 12.99 18.45
N GLN A 257 -9.92 13.81 19.35
CA GLN A 257 -11.18 13.44 20.00
C GLN A 257 -12.35 13.37 19.01
N GLY A 258 -13.08 12.24 19.02
CA GLY A 258 -14.23 12.00 18.15
C GLY A 258 -13.88 11.78 16.67
N VAL A 259 -12.62 11.56 16.33
CA VAL A 259 -12.22 11.20 14.96
C VAL A 259 -12.41 9.70 14.72
N SER A 260 -12.66 9.33 13.46
CA SER A 260 -12.85 7.94 13.05
C SER A 260 -11.68 7.38 12.21
N ASN A 261 -10.80 8.24 11.73
CA ASN A 261 -9.63 7.83 10.93
C ASN A 261 -8.50 8.87 11.01
N GLY A 262 -7.29 8.46 10.60
CA GLY A 262 -6.11 9.32 10.68
C GLY A 262 -6.08 10.47 9.67
N GLY A 263 -6.89 10.41 8.62
CA GLY A 263 -7.04 11.54 7.70
C GLY A 263 -7.67 12.75 8.39
N GLN A 264 -8.65 12.51 9.27
CA GLN A 264 -9.26 13.56 10.08
C GLN A 264 -8.28 14.13 11.10
N ILE A 265 -7.45 13.28 11.75
CA ILE A 265 -6.37 13.75 12.64
C ILE A 265 -5.45 14.68 11.87
N PHE A 266 -4.93 14.23 10.74
CA PHE A 266 -3.98 15.00 9.92
C PHE A 266 -4.57 16.35 9.49
N SER A 267 -5.80 16.35 8.96
CA SER A 267 -6.48 17.58 8.50
C SER A 267 -6.70 18.59 9.63
N ARG A 268 -7.18 18.11 10.80
CA ARG A 268 -7.37 18.98 11.97
C ARG A 268 -6.04 19.51 12.52
N TYR A 269 -5.01 18.68 12.56
CA TYR A 269 -3.67 19.06 13.01
C TYR A 269 -3.10 20.19 12.14
N VAL A 270 -3.18 20.02 10.79
CA VAL A 270 -2.71 21.04 9.84
C VAL A 270 -3.54 22.33 9.96
N ASN A 271 -4.85 22.22 10.19
CA ASN A 271 -5.70 23.40 10.39
C ASN A 271 -5.30 24.20 11.65
N VAL A 272 -4.97 23.52 12.74
CA VAL A 272 -4.51 24.19 13.97
C VAL A 272 -3.15 24.85 13.77
N LEU A 273 -2.20 24.20 13.05
CA LEU A 273 -0.86 24.73 12.84
C LEU A 273 -0.81 25.91 11.85
N PHE A 274 -1.56 25.83 10.75
CA PHE A 274 -1.41 26.72 9.60
C PHE A 274 -2.68 27.51 9.27
N GLY A 275 -3.76 27.35 10.06
CA GLY A 275 -5.04 28.02 9.86
C GLY A 275 -5.73 27.63 8.54
N LYS A 276 -6.71 28.43 8.13
CA LYS A 276 -7.52 28.18 6.92
C LYS A 276 -6.67 28.16 5.64
N GLU A 277 -5.68 29.03 5.52
CA GLU A 277 -4.83 29.12 4.32
C GLU A 277 -4.00 27.84 4.11
N GLY A 278 -3.43 27.30 5.20
CA GLY A 278 -2.74 26.01 5.17
C GLY A 278 -3.65 24.86 4.79
N SER A 279 -4.89 24.85 5.29
CA SER A 279 -5.91 23.86 4.91
C SER A 279 -6.27 23.93 3.43
N TRP A 280 -6.42 25.12 2.84
CA TRP A 280 -6.68 25.29 1.41
C TRP A 280 -5.56 24.77 0.53
N LEU A 281 -4.30 25.12 0.89
CA LEU A 281 -3.12 24.65 0.17
C LEU A 281 -3.02 23.11 0.23
N MET A 282 -3.17 22.55 1.42
CA MET A 282 -3.15 21.09 1.63
C MET A 282 -4.25 20.39 0.84
N SER A 283 -5.48 20.92 0.88
CA SER A 283 -6.62 20.37 0.13
C SER A 283 -6.33 20.30 -1.36
N GLY A 284 -5.80 21.38 -1.94
CA GLY A 284 -5.41 21.39 -3.36
C GLY A 284 -4.37 20.31 -3.70
N ILE A 285 -3.34 20.16 -2.87
CA ILE A 285 -2.28 19.17 -3.08
C ILE A 285 -2.82 17.74 -2.95
N ILE A 286 -3.61 17.45 -1.90
CA ILE A 286 -4.19 16.11 -1.68
C ILE A 286 -5.19 15.76 -2.79
N PHE A 287 -6.03 16.72 -3.21
CA PHE A 287 -6.97 16.49 -4.32
C PHE A 287 -6.24 16.03 -5.59
N LEU A 288 -5.22 16.77 -5.95
CA LEU A 288 -4.45 16.48 -7.15
C LEU A 288 -3.62 15.19 -7.00
N ALA A 289 -3.00 14.94 -5.84
CA ALA A 289 -2.29 13.68 -5.55
C ALA A 289 -3.25 12.47 -5.64
N SER A 290 -4.45 12.58 -5.09
CA SER A 290 -5.50 11.57 -5.18
C SER A 290 -5.91 11.33 -6.63
N LEU A 291 -6.11 12.40 -7.41
CA LEU A 291 -6.49 12.31 -8.82
C LEU A 291 -5.43 11.57 -9.64
N THR A 292 -4.15 11.91 -9.47
CA THR A 292 -3.06 11.25 -10.21
C THR A 292 -2.89 9.78 -9.82
N THR A 293 -3.00 9.48 -8.53
CA THR A 293 -2.92 8.09 -8.03
C THR A 293 -4.10 7.27 -8.56
N LEU A 294 -5.32 7.81 -8.51
CA LEU A 294 -6.51 7.14 -9.04
C LEU A 294 -6.37 6.83 -10.53
N VAL A 295 -5.92 7.80 -11.32
CA VAL A 295 -5.67 7.62 -12.76
C VAL A 295 -4.61 6.54 -13.02
N GLY A 296 -3.51 6.56 -12.26
CA GLY A 296 -2.43 5.58 -12.40
C GLY A 296 -2.87 4.16 -12.08
N VAL A 297 -3.50 3.95 -10.93
CA VAL A 297 -3.95 2.64 -10.46
C VAL A 297 -5.05 2.08 -11.37
N THR A 298 -6.06 2.89 -11.70
CA THR A 298 -7.14 2.45 -12.59
C THR A 298 -6.62 2.07 -13.96
N SER A 299 -5.70 2.86 -14.51
CA SER A 299 -5.08 2.54 -15.81
C SER A 299 -4.33 1.21 -15.76
N ALA A 300 -3.56 0.94 -14.70
CA ALA A 300 -2.84 -0.32 -14.53
C ALA A 300 -3.80 -1.52 -14.48
N CYS A 301 -4.87 -1.42 -13.70
CA CYS A 301 -5.91 -2.45 -13.61
C CYS A 301 -6.64 -2.66 -14.94
N ALA A 302 -7.04 -1.58 -15.61
CA ALA A 302 -7.73 -1.66 -16.90
C ALA A 302 -6.86 -2.30 -17.98
N TYR A 303 -5.55 -2.01 -18.02
CA TYR A 303 -4.61 -2.68 -18.93
C TYR A 303 -4.48 -4.17 -18.64
N TYR A 304 -4.42 -4.56 -17.37
CA TYR A 304 -4.34 -5.99 -17.00
C TYR A 304 -5.58 -6.74 -17.48
N PHE A 305 -6.78 -6.25 -17.16
CA PHE A 305 -8.04 -6.92 -17.53
C PHE A 305 -8.32 -6.87 -19.03
N ALA A 306 -7.94 -5.80 -19.73
CA ALA A 306 -8.03 -5.73 -21.18
C ALA A 306 -7.15 -6.75 -21.89
N LYS A 307 -5.94 -7.02 -21.33
CA LYS A 307 -5.05 -8.08 -21.83
C LYS A 307 -5.57 -9.47 -21.54
N PHE A 308 -6.23 -9.66 -20.39
CA PHE A 308 -6.82 -10.93 -20.00
C PHE A 308 -8.07 -11.28 -20.85
N SER A 309 -8.88 -10.28 -21.19
CA SER A 309 -10.09 -10.44 -22.00
C SER A 309 -9.87 -9.86 -23.40
N ASN A 310 -9.47 -10.69 -24.36
CA ASN A 310 -9.26 -10.27 -25.77
C ASN A 310 -10.49 -9.63 -26.46
N ARG A 311 -11.66 -9.64 -25.83
CA ARG A 311 -12.93 -9.15 -26.41
C ARG A 311 -13.32 -7.74 -25.92
N LEU A 312 -12.83 -7.31 -24.76
CA LEU A 312 -13.24 -6.08 -24.12
C LEU A 312 -12.10 -5.07 -24.13
N PRO A 313 -12.28 -3.88 -24.74
CA PRO A 313 -11.22 -2.88 -24.87
C PRO A 313 -10.86 -2.24 -23.53
N TYR A 314 -9.70 -1.59 -23.47
CA TYR A 314 -9.24 -0.83 -22.31
C TYR A 314 -10.26 0.17 -21.76
N SER A 315 -10.93 0.91 -22.68
CA SER A 315 -11.95 1.92 -22.32
C SER A 315 -13.14 1.31 -21.58
N PHE A 316 -13.57 0.10 -21.95
CA PHE A 316 -14.63 -0.62 -21.25
C PHE A 316 -14.25 -0.86 -19.77
N TRP A 317 -13.03 -1.36 -19.51
CA TRP A 317 -12.57 -1.63 -18.17
C TRP A 317 -12.39 -0.33 -17.34
N VAL A 318 -11.96 0.76 -17.97
CA VAL A 318 -11.91 2.08 -17.31
C VAL A 318 -13.29 2.48 -16.81
N VAL A 319 -14.33 2.37 -17.66
CA VAL A 319 -15.71 2.70 -17.26
C VAL A 319 -16.20 1.78 -16.13
N VAL A 320 -16.01 0.46 -16.27
CA VAL A 320 -16.43 -0.52 -15.25
C VAL A 320 -15.79 -0.21 -13.90
N PHE A 321 -14.47 0.01 -13.87
CA PHE A 321 -13.77 0.31 -12.61
C PHE A 321 -14.16 1.67 -12.03
N THR A 322 -14.41 2.68 -12.87
CA THR A 322 -14.90 3.99 -12.43
C THR A 322 -16.27 3.86 -11.75
N VAL A 323 -17.20 3.14 -12.36
CA VAL A 323 -18.54 2.91 -11.80
C VAL A 323 -18.46 2.11 -10.50
N MET A 324 -17.71 1.01 -10.48
CA MET A 324 -17.51 0.22 -9.26
C MET A 324 -16.88 1.05 -8.13
N THR A 325 -15.86 1.83 -8.44
CA THR A 325 -15.20 2.73 -7.49
C THR A 325 -16.20 3.72 -6.88
N THR A 326 -17.03 4.34 -7.72
CA THR A 326 -18.03 5.30 -7.25
C THR A 326 -19.06 4.65 -6.33
N ILE A 327 -19.59 3.48 -6.70
CA ILE A 327 -20.56 2.75 -5.87
C ILE A 327 -19.95 2.32 -4.52
N ILE A 328 -18.73 1.80 -4.55
CA ILE A 328 -18.08 1.29 -3.33
C ILE A 328 -17.65 2.44 -2.41
N SER A 329 -17.27 3.60 -2.95
CA SER A 329 -16.89 4.78 -2.16
C SER A 329 -18.03 5.31 -1.30
N GLU A 330 -19.31 5.06 -1.64
CA GLU A 330 -20.47 5.44 -0.82
C GLU A 330 -20.48 4.88 0.60
N ASN A 331 -19.73 3.81 0.84
CA ASN A 331 -19.59 3.26 2.20
C ASN A 331 -18.77 4.14 3.14
N GLY A 332 -18.13 5.20 2.64
CA GLY A 332 -17.24 6.07 3.40
C GLY A 332 -15.90 5.42 3.73
N LEU A 333 -14.94 6.26 4.14
CA LEU A 333 -13.55 5.84 4.36
C LEU A 333 -13.43 4.82 5.50
N THR A 334 -14.03 5.12 6.65
CA THR A 334 -13.90 4.30 7.87
C THR A 334 -14.40 2.87 7.68
N LYS A 335 -15.60 2.70 7.08
CA LYS A 335 -16.15 1.36 6.83
C LYS A 335 -15.32 0.59 5.79
N LEU A 336 -14.83 1.30 4.77
CA LEU A 336 -13.97 0.70 3.76
C LEU A 336 -12.66 0.17 4.37
N LEU A 337 -12.03 0.92 5.29
CA LEU A 337 -10.84 0.49 5.99
C LEU A 337 -11.07 -0.80 6.79
N GLN A 338 -12.21 -0.90 7.51
CA GLN A 338 -12.57 -2.09 8.28
C GLN A 338 -12.70 -3.36 7.43
N VAL A 339 -13.31 -3.24 6.24
CA VAL A 339 -13.49 -4.39 5.32
C VAL A 339 -12.20 -4.76 4.59
N THR A 340 -11.31 -3.80 4.44
CA THR A 340 -10.02 -4.03 3.75
C THR A 340 -9.08 -4.93 4.54
N ILE A 341 -9.04 -4.82 5.88
CA ILE A 341 -8.09 -5.55 6.73
C ILE A 341 -8.16 -7.07 6.53
N PRO A 342 -9.32 -7.74 6.61
CA PRO A 342 -9.40 -9.19 6.38
C PRO A 342 -8.89 -9.62 5.00
N ALA A 343 -9.21 -8.85 3.96
CA ALA A 343 -8.76 -9.14 2.61
C ALA A 343 -7.23 -9.04 2.48
N LEU A 344 -6.62 -8.06 3.15
CA LEU A 344 -5.17 -7.90 3.17
C LEU A 344 -4.48 -8.99 3.99
N LEU A 345 -5.05 -9.40 5.13
CA LEU A 345 -4.52 -10.53 5.90
C LEU A 345 -4.47 -11.82 5.08
N LEU A 346 -5.36 -11.97 4.09
CA LEU A 346 -5.35 -13.12 3.18
C LEU A 346 -4.30 -12.99 2.07
N ILE A 347 -4.26 -11.87 1.35
CA ILE A 347 -3.47 -11.74 0.11
C ILE A 347 -2.02 -11.31 0.35
N TYR A 348 -1.77 -10.49 1.38
CA TYR A 348 -0.46 -9.91 1.63
C TYR A 348 0.62 -10.93 1.98
N PRO A 349 0.34 -11.95 2.87
CA PRO A 349 1.27 -13.05 3.13
C PRO A 349 1.67 -13.82 1.86
N VAL A 350 0.70 -14.08 0.99
CA VAL A 350 0.95 -14.77 -0.29
C VAL A 350 1.88 -13.93 -1.18
N ALA A 351 1.64 -12.64 -1.29
CA ALA A 351 2.49 -11.73 -2.04
C ALA A 351 3.92 -11.69 -1.49
N ILE A 352 4.08 -11.58 -0.16
CA ILE A 352 5.39 -11.62 0.51
C ILE A 352 6.12 -12.94 0.22
N MET A 353 5.43 -14.08 0.38
CA MET A 353 6.07 -15.39 0.15
C MET A 353 6.45 -15.62 -1.31
N LEU A 354 5.68 -15.11 -2.27
CA LEU A 354 6.07 -15.15 -3.69
C LEU A 354 7.37 -14.37 -3.93
N VAL A 355 7.54 -13.21 -3.31
CA VAL A 355 8.78 -12.42 -3.39
C VAL A 355 9.94 -13.17 -2.74
N VAL A 356 9.74 -13.74 -1.54
CA VAL A 356 10.76 -14.54 -0.83
C VAL A 356 11.18 -15.74 -1.68
N LEU A 357 10.21 -16.50 -2.23
CA LEU A 357 10.49 -17.64 -3.08
C LEU A 357 11.27 -17.24 -4.34
N GLN A 358 11.00 -16.09 -4.92
CA GLN A 358 11.74 -15.59 -6.07
C GLN A 358 13.22 -15.31 -5.74
N PHE A 359 13.53 -14.79 -4.53
CA PHE A 359 14.92 -14.61 -4.09
C PHE A 359 15.70 -15.92 -4.02
N VAL A 360 15.06 -16.98 -3.52
CA VAL A 360 15.72 -18.27 -3.34
C VAL A 360 15.57 -19.18 -4.55
N ARG A 361 14.80 -18.78 -5.57
CA ARG A 361 14.40 -19.59 -6.73
C ARG A 361 15.57 -20.31 -7.41
N ALA A 362 16.70 -19.65 -7.60
CA ALA A 362 17.89 -20.24 -8.23
C ALA A 362 18.54 -21.37 -7.40
N LYS A 363 18.24 -21.43 -6.09
CA LYS A 363 18.76 -22.43 -5.15
C LYS A 363 17.76 -23.57 -4.89
N LEU A 364 16.56 -23.49 -5.47
CA LEU A 364 15.51 -24.49 -5.26
C LEU A 364 15.74 -25.74 -6.13
N PRO A 365 15.87 -26.92 -5.55
CA PRO A 365 16.06 -28.16 -6.32
C PRO A 365 14.79 -28.59 -7.08
N CYS A 366 13.59 -28.30 -6.53
CA CYS A 366 12.30 -28.59 -7.14
C CYS A 366 11.40 -27.33 -7.05
N VAL A 367 11.59 -26.37 -7.96
CA VAL A 367 10.91 -25.07 -7.95
C VAL A 367 9.40 -25.19 -7.79
N LYS A 368 8.73 -25.93 -8.68
CA LYS A 368 7.26 -26.09 -8.65
C LYS A 368 6.74 -26.68 -7.35
N LEU A 369 7.41 -27.72 -6.80
CA LEU A 369 7.00 -28.33 -5.54
C LEU A 369 7.09 -27.31 -4.39
N THR A 370 8.25 -26.62 -4.29
CA THR A 370 8.47 -25.62 -3.23
C THR A 370 7.47 -24.48 -3.32
N TYR A 371 7.24 -23.91 -4.53
CA TYR A 371 6.26 -22.85 -4.71
C TYR A 371 4.85 -23.31 -4.29
N ASN A 372 4.38 -24.45 -4.83
CA ASN A 372 3.02 -24.92 -4.56
C ASN A 372 2.79 -25.26 -3.09
N ALA A 373 3.73 -25.99 -2.45
CA ALA A 373 3.60 -26.36 -1.06
C ALA A 373 3.65 -25.13 -0.13
N THR A 374 4.60 -24.23 -0.35
CA THR A 374 4.76 -23.02 0.48
C THR A 374 3.55 -22.12 0.33
N ILE A 375 3.10 -21.83 -0.89
CA ILE A 375 1.95 -20.95 -1.12
C ILE A 375 0.65 -21.59 -0.60
N ALA A 376 0.45 -22.90 -0.76
CA ALA A 376 -0.73 -23.58 -0.21
C ALA A 376 -0.80 -23.44 1.33
N VAL A 377 0.32 -23.67 2.04
CA VAL A 377 0.38 -23.50 3.50
C VAL A 377 0.17 -22.03 3.87
N THR A 378 0.79 -21.08 3.16
CA THR A 378 0.58 -19.66 3.39
C THR A 378 -0.89 -19.29 3.25
N VAL A 379 -1.57 -19.70 2.19
CA VAL A 379 -3.01 -19.44 1.98
C VAL A 379 -3.86 -20.04 3.10
N CYS A 380 -3.59 -21.28 3.53
CA CYS A 380 -4.36 -21.91 4.62
C CYS A 380 -4.28 -21.11 5.92
N PHE A 381 -3.07 -20.72 6.35
CA PHE A 381 -2.91 -19.95 7.59
C PHE A 381 -3.42 -18.52 7.44
N SER A 382 -3.15 -17.85 6.33
CA SER A 382 -3.65 -16.49 6.06
C SER A 382 -5.19 -16.43 6.02
N LEU A 383 -5.83 -17.49 5.51
CA LEU A 383 -7.30 -17.61 5.53
C LEU A 383 -7.81 -17.72 6.97
N CYS A 384 -7.12 -18.48 7.82
CA CYS A 384 -7.46 -18.58 9.24
C CYS A 384 -7.31 -17.23 9.95
N ASP A 385 -6.21 -16.49 9.70
CA ASP A 385 -6.00 -15.15 10.27
C ASP A 385 -7.10 -14.18 9.80
N SER A 386 -7.46 -14.22 8.52
CA SER A 386 -8.55 -13.42 7.94
C SER A 386 -9.91 -13.75 8.57
N LEU A 387 -10.25 -15.05 8.71
CA LEU A 387 -11.49 -15.50 9.33
C LEU A 387 -11.53 -15.16 10.82
N ASN A 388 -10.42 -15.23 11.53
CA ASN A 388 -10.32 -14.82 12.93
C ASN A 388 -10.59 -13.32 13.10
N ASN A 389 -10.07 -12.51 12.19
CA ASN A 389 -10.28 -11.05 12.23
C ASN A 389 -11.75 -10.66 12.07
N VAL A 390 -12.53 -11.40 11.27
CA VAL A 390 -13.98 -11.18 11.12
C VAL A 390 -14.84 -11.97 12.12
N GLY A 391 -14.24 -12.69 13.07
CA GLY A 391 -14.94 -13.44 14.10
C GLY A 391 -15.64 -14.72 13.63
N LEU A 392 -15.29 -15.23 12.44
CA LEU A 392 -15.89 -16.45 11.85
C LEU A 392 -15.10 -17.72 12.17
N LEU A 393 -13.95 -17.62 12.83
CA LEU A 393 -13.15 -18.78 13.19
C LEU A 393 -13.72 -19.49 14.41
N SER A 394 -13.87 -20.81 14.35
CA SER A 394 -14.37 -21.62 15.46
C SER A 394 -13.38 -21.65 16.65
N ASP A 395 -13.88 -21.78 17.86
CA ASP A 395 -13.03 -21.75 19.06
C ASP A 395 -12.03 -22.92 19.10
N GLY A 396 -12.39 -24.10 18.61
CA GLY A 396 -11.47 -25.22 18.47
C GLY A 396 -10.31 -24.92 17.51
N MET A 397 -10.56 -24.19 16.41
CA MET A 397 -9.53 -23.78 15.49
C MET A 397 -8.65 -22.67 16.09
N LYS A 398 -9.23 -21.74 16.85
CA LYS A 398 -8.46 -20.72 17.60
C LYS A 398 -7.49 -21.37 18.59
N GLN A 399 -7.97 -22.36 19.36
CA GLN A 399 -7.15 -23.09 20.32
C GLN A 399 -6.03 -23.89 19.62
N PHE A 400 -6.30 -24.51 18.49
CA PHE A 400 -5.29 -25.19 17.68
C PHE A 400 -4.22 -24.22 17.17
N LEU A 401 -4.64 -23.09 16.57
CA LEU A 401 -3.75 -22.07 16.01
C LEU A 401 -2.97 -21.32 17.10
N GLY A 402 -3.54 -21.16 18.30
CA GLY A 402 -2.86 -20.57 19.45
C GLY A 402 -1.57 -21.29 19.87
N ASN A 403 -1.38 -22.55 19.44
CA ASN A 403 -0.10 -23.26 19.65
C ASN A 403 0.99 -22.85 18.65
N PHE A 404 0.65 -22.10 17.58
CA PHE A 404 1.64 -21.67 16.62
C PHE A 404 2.26 -20.33 17.01
N PRO A 405 3.58 -20.16 16.81
CA PRO A 405 4.25 -18.91 17.08
C PRO A 405 3.63 -17.75 16.31
N LEU A 406 3.53 -16.59 16.91
CA LEU A 406 3.04 -15.33 16.33
C LEU A 406 1.54 -15.35 15.96
N TYR A 407 0.76 -16.35 16.41
CA TYR A 407 -0.68 -16.38 16.15
C TYR A 407 -1.41 -15.15 16.73
N ASP A 408 -1.15 -14.81 18.00
CA ASP A 408 -1.77 -13.66 18.66
C ASP A 408 -1.46 -12.32 17.97
N ASN A 409 -0.41 -12.32 17.16
CA ASN A 409 0.04 -11.15 16.40
C ASN A 409 -0.43 -11.15 14.93
N GLY A 410 -1.32 -12.07 14.52
CA GLY A 410 -1.82 -12.16 13.12
C GLY A 410 -0.74 -12.56 12.09
N LEU A 411 0.30 -13.23 12.54
CA LEU A 411 1.43 -13.70 11.72
C LEU A 411 1.60 -15.23 11.80
N ALA A 412 0.52 -15.96 12.07
CA ALA A 412 0.52 -17.42 12.20
C ALA A 412 1.06 -18.14 10.94
N TRP A 413 0.92 -17.52 9.78
CA TRP A 413 1.36 -18.05 8.49
C TRP A 413 2.88 -18.10 8.33
N LEU A 414 3.64 -17.22 9.00
CA LEU A 414 5.05 -16.96 8.71
C LEU A 414 5.94 -18.18 9.00
N VAL A 415 5.83 -18.72 10.21
CA VAL A 415 6.69 -19.85 10.63
C VAL A 415 6.35 -21.13 9.84
N PRO A 416 5.09 -21.56 9.69
CA PRO A 416 4.75 -22.71 8.86
C PRO A 416 5.17 -22.59 7.39
N ALA A 417 4.99 -21.41 6.78
CA ALA A 417 5.38 -21.16 5.40
C ALA A 417 6.90 -21.29 5.20
N LEU A 418 7.69 -20.68 6.09
CA LEU A 418 9.15 -20.81 6.05
C LEU A 418 9.60 -22.25 6.32
N ALA A 419 8.99 -22.95 7.28
CA ALA A 419 9.31 -24.35 7.57
C ALA A 419 9.09 -25.26 6.34
N VAL A 420 7.93 -25.12 5.67
CA VAL A 420 7.64 -25.90 4.45
C VAL A 420 8.59 -25.52 3.32
N MET A 421 8.94 -24.24 3.15
CA MET A 421 9.95 -23.84 2.18
C MET A 421 11.29 -24.54 2.44
N PHE A 422 11.79 -24.52 3.67
CA PHE A 422 13.06 -25.17 4.04
C PHE A 422 12.99 -26.70 3.89
N LEU A 423 11.90 -27.35 4.32
CA LEU A 423 11.73 -28.80 4.19
C LEU A 423 11.74 -29.24 2.71
N THR A 424 11.05 -28.51 1.85
CA THR A 424 11.03 -28.83 0.40
C THR A 424 12.39 -28.61 -0.26
N MET A 425 13.21 -27.66 0.23
CA MET A 425 14.59 -27.47 -0.21
C MET A 425 15.48 -28.69 0.17
N LEU A 426 15.27 -29.27 1.35
CA LEU A 426 16.04 -30.43 1.81
C LEU A 426 15.65 -31.72 1.09
N VAL A 427 14.35 -31.96 0.90
CA VAL A 427 13.82 -33.16 0.22
C VAL A 427 14.21 -33.17 -1.25
N GLY A 428 14.22 -32.04 -1.92
CA GLY A 428 14.59 -31.94 -3.32
C GLY A 428 16.05 -32.28 -3.61
N LYS A 429 16.98 -32.00 -2.68
CA LYS A 429 18.40 -32.38 -2.81
C LYS A 429 18.63 -33.89 -2.86
N LYS A 430 17.76 -34.69 -2.21
CA LYS A 430 17.85 -36.16 -2.23
C LYS A 430 17.37 -36.82 -3.54
N ARG A 431 16.65 -36.10 -4.39
CA ARG A 431 16.14 -36.62 -5.70
C ARG A 431 17.04 -36.23 -6.89
N ALA A 432 18.07 -35.40 -6.68
CA ALA A 432 19.01 -34.98 -7.71
C ALA A 432 20.32 -35.78 -7.71
N VAL A 433 20.43 -36.82 -6.87
CA VAL A 433 21.48 -37.84 -6.81
C VAL A 433 20.88 -39.17 -7.26
#